data_6589d08fc2c0ea22645e0f9c3424c9c5
#
_entry.id   6589d08fc2c0ea22645e0f9c3424c9c5
#
_cell.length_a   1.000
_cell.length_b   1.000
_cell.length_c   1.000
_cell.angle_alpha   90.00
_cell.angle_beta   90.00
_cell.angle_gamma   90.00
#
_symmetry.space_group_name_H-M   'P 1'
#
loop_
_entity.id
_entity.type
_entity.pdbx_description
1 polymer ?
#
loop_
_entity_poly.entity_id
_entity_poly.type
_entity_poly.pdbx_seq_one_letter_code
_entity_poly.pdbx_strand_id
1 'polypeptide(L)'
;MNELTPKKSLRTKVLIGYMVLIVATAGLGIWSVVNFVTLGGAIGHILQRNYRSIEAAQMMLDSLERQDSAELMYLFGQEKQGEDLFNSTEATFLENYAQAKDNITEVGEQEIIESIGKLYPEYLLLFDRLRAADRETPSEFYLNTVKPHLDETKKECRNLLRINQNAMLRAEKQARRRSDYAIYSSISVLALVIIFGLLFGFKISRFIIRPLHRFILATREIGDGRLDYAVQEESQDEIGLLAQEFNKMASRLREYQAMNLERLIAEQKKTSVIVDTIDDCIIVASPDNRITLLNPAAENAFGIREDLAKGKHFLEVVNDERLLSLVKKTAEIGQGPAAEEVEKPLVVRRGDTEQAFRIRINPLKTE
;
A
#
# COMPACT_ATOMS: atom_id res chain seq x y z
N MET A 1 40.05 -1.47 -5.01
CA MET A 1 38.71 -1.00 -5.34
C MET A 1 37.75 -2.17 -5.07
N ASN A 2 37.39 -2.38 -3.77
CA ASN A 2 36.42 -3.42 -3.40
C ASN A 2 35.04 -2.87 -3.73
N GLU A 3 34.39 -3.48 -4.73
CA GLU A 3 32.98 -3.25 -4.99
C GLU A 3 32.18 -3.72 -3.75
N LEU A 4 31.72 -2.78 -2.96
CA LEU A 4 30.75 -2.99 -1.87
C LEU A 4 29.40 -3.33 -2.51
N THR A 5 29.25 -4.56 -2.99
CA THR A 5 27.94 -5.06 -3.40
C THR A 5 27.10 -5.25 -2.13
N PRO A 6 25.94 -4.60 -2.02
CA PRO A 6 25.09 -4.72 -0.83
C PRO A 6 24.67 -6.18 -0.65
N LYS A 7 24.89 -6.73 0.53
CA LYS A 7 24.59 -8.15 0.89
C LYS A 7 23.13 -8.57 0.66
N LYS A 8 22.19 -7.62 0.65
CA LYS A 8 20.76 -7.82 0.28
C LYS A 8 20.22 -6.52 -0.28
N SER A 9 20.00 -6.49 -1.59
CA SER A 9 19.43 -5.33 -2.29
C SER A 9 18.07 -4.94 -1.72
N LEU A 10 17.86 -3.65 -1.51
CA LEU A 10 16.60 -3.03 -1.12
C LEU A 10 15.47 -3.44 -2.08
N ARG A 11 15.78 -3.45 -3.39
CA ARG A 11 14.88 -3.92 -4.43
C ARG A 11 14.36 -5.33 -4.17
N THR A 12 15.25 -6.25 -3.79
CA THR A 12 14.87 -7.63 -3.49
C THR A 12 13.97 -7.73 -2.26
N LYS A 13 14.24 -6.97 -1.20
CA LYS A 13 13.40 -6.94 0.02
C LYS A 13 11.99 -6.45 -0.29
N VAL A 14 11.87 -5.39 -1.07
CA VAL A 14 10.59 -4.80 -1.48
C VAL A 14 9.82 -5.75 -2.40
N LEU A 15 10.49 -6.32 -3.42
CA LEU A 15 9.87 -7.27 -4.36
C LEU A 15 9.35 -8.52 -3.65
N ILE A 16 10.11 -9.09 -2.72
CA ILE A 16 9.66 -10.27 -1.95
C ILE A 16 8.40 -9.93 -1.14
N GLY A 17 8.34 -8.78 -0.49
CA GLY A 17 7.16 -8.36 0.27
C GLY A 17 5.92 -8.19 -0.61
N TYR A 18 6.05 -7.57 -1.78
CA TYR A 18 4.95 -7.46 -2.75
C TYR A 18 4.54 -8.82 -3.33
N MET A 19 5.53 -9.70 -3.66
CA MET A 19 5.25 -11.05 -4.14
C MET A 19 4.42 -11.85 -3.13
N VAL A 20 4.77 -11.80 -1.85
CA VAL A 20 4.01 -12.47 -0.79
C VAL A 20 2.57 -11.95 -0.73
N LEU A 21 2.36 -10.64 -0.83
CA LEU A 21 1.02 -10.05 -0.87
C LEU A 21 0.23 -10.50 -2.11
N ILE A 22 0.84 -10.49 -3.29
CA ILE A 22 0.20 -10.91 -4.54
C ILE A 22 -0.18 -12.40 -4.47
N VAL A 23 0.73 -13.27 -4.02
CA VAL A 23 0.47 -14.70 -3.88
C VAL A 23 -0.63 -14.97 -2.85
N ALA A 24 -0.62 -14.28 -1.72
CA ALA A 24 -1.65 -14.41 -0.69
C ALA A 24 -3.04 -13.97 -1.20
N THR A 25 -3.12 -12.83 -1.90
CA THR A 25 -4.39 -12.33 -2.47
C THR A 25 -4.89 -13.20 -3.62
N ALA A 26 -4.01 -13.67 -4.49
CA ALA A 26 -4.36 -14.61 -5.56
C ALA A 26 -4.83 -15.95 -5.00
N GLY A 27 -4.14 -16.48 -3.98
CA GLY A 27 -4.53 -17.71 -3.28
C GLY A 27 -5.91 -17.58 -2.62
N LEU A 28 -6.21 -16.45 -1.97
CA LEU A 28 -7.53 -16.18 -1.41
C LEU A 28 -8.60 -16.12 -2.50
N GLY A 29 -8.32 -15.48 -3.63
CA GLY A 29 -9.25 -15.41 -4.77
C GLY A 29 -9.57 -16.80 -5.33
N ILE A 30 -8.55 -17.62 -5.59
CA ILE A 30 -8.72 -19.00 -6.06
C ILE A 30 -9.50 -19.84 -5.04
N TRP A 31 -9.14 -19.76 -3.75
CA TRP A 31 -9.85 -20.45 -2.68
C TRP A 31 -11.33 -20.09 -2.63
N SER A 32 -11.67 -18.80 -2.75
CA SER A 32 -13.04 -18.30 -2.74
C SER A 32 -13.83 -18.82 -3.94
N VAL A 33 -13.26 -18.80 -5.14
CA VAL A 33 -13.92 -19.31 -6.36
C VAL A 33 -14.16 -20.82 -6.26
N VAL A 34 -13.18 -21.59 -5.81
CA VAL A 34 -13.33 -23.05 -5.65
C VAL A 34 -14.44 -23.38 -4.65
N ASN A 35 -14.49 -22.69 -3.49
CA ASN A 35 -15.57 -22.89 -2.52
C ASN A 35 -16.94 -22.52 -3.10
N PHE A 36 -17.05 -21.42 -3.85
CA PHE A 36 -18.30 -20.99 -4.46
C PHE A 36 -18.81 -22.00 -5.50
N VAL A 37 -17.95 -22.48 -6.39
CA VAL A 37 -18.30 -23.48 -7.42
C VAL A 37 -18.69 -24.81 -6.77
N THR A 38 -17.93 -25.26 -5.77
CA THR A 38 -18.22 -26.52 -5.07
C THR A 38 -19.56 -26.47 -4.32
N LEU A 39 -19.85 -25.33 -3.68
CA LEU A 39 -21.12 -25.12 -2.98
C LEU A 39 -22.30 -25.08 -3.94
N GLY A 40 -22.19 -24.38 -5.06
CA GLY A 40 -23.22 -24.27 -6.08
C GLY A 40 -23.55 -25.62 -6.72
N GLY A 41 -22.54 -26.43 -7.05
CA GLY A 41 -22.72 -27.76 -7.62
C GLY A 41 -23.39 -28.76 -6.66
N ALA A 42 -23.00 -28.76 -5.40
CA ALA A 42 -23.58 -29.66 -4.38
C ALA A 42 -25.06 -29.39 -4.14
N ILE A 43 -25.46 -28.12 -4.11
CA ILE A 43 -26.88 -27.73 -3.91
C ILE A 43 -27.73 -28.11 -5.12
N GLY A 44 -27.24 -27.85 -6.33
CA GLY A 44 -28.00 -28.12 -7.56
C GLY A 44 -28.37 -29.59 -7.72
N HIS A 45 -27.45 -30.50 -7.52
CA HIS A 45 -27.64 -31.94 -7.67
C HIS A 45 -28.64 -32.54 -6.66
N ILE A 46 -28.55 -32.16 -5.41
CA ILE A 46 -29.38 -32.70 -4.33
C ILE A 46 -30.82 -32.15 -4.43
N LEU A 47 -30.97 -30.85 -4.68
CA LEU A 47 -32.27 -30.23 -4.84
C LEU A 47 -33.02 -30.82 -6.02
N GLN A 48 -32.40 -30.99 -7.15
CA GLN A 48 -33.10 -31.46 -8.38
C GLN A 48 -33.54 -32.90 -8.28
N ARG A 49 -32.73 -33.80 -7.70
CA ARG A 49 -33.08 -35.23 -7.63
C ARG A 49 -34.11 -35.51 -6.54
N ASN A 50 -33.87 -35.02 -5.31
CA ASN A 50 -34.82 -35.27 -4.23
C ASN A 50 -36.16 -34.53 -4.42
N TYR A 51 -36.16 -33.38 -5.13
CA TYR A 51 -37.38 -32.68 -5.50
C TYR A 51 -38.27 -33.53 -6.42
N ARG A 52 -37.70 -34.25 -7.39
CA ARG A 52 -38.44 -35.17 -8.28
C ARG A 52 -39.10 -36.29 -7.50
N SER A 53 -38.43 -36.93 -6.55
CA SER A 53 -39.01 -37.98 -5.71
C SER A 53 -40.08 -37.43 -4.78
N ILE A 54 -39.94 -36.22 -4.28
CA ILE A 54 -40.97 -35.54 -3.49
C ILE A 54 -42.22 -35.27 -4.31
N GLU A 55 -42.08 -34.71 -5.48
CA GLU A 55 -43.18 -34.42 -6.40
C GLU A 55 -43.89 -35.71 -6.82
N ALA A 56 -43.14 -36.75 -7.20
CA ALA A 56 -43.71 -38.03 -7.53
C ALA A 56 -44.49 -38.66 -6.38
N ALA A 57 -43.94 -38.63 -5.17
CA ALA A 57 -44.62 -39.13 -3.95
C ALA A 57 -45.90 -38.36 -3.64
N GLN A 58 -45.90 -37.04 -3.83
CA GLN A 58 -47.11 -36.21 -3.64
C GLN A 58 -48.17 -36.54 -4.69
N MET A 59 -47.79 -36.63 -5.96
CA MET A 59 -48.73 -36.98 -7.05
C MET A 59 -49.30 -38.37 -6.88
N MET A 60 -48.51 -39.35 -6.38
CA MET A 60 -49.04 -40.67 -6.01
C MET A 60 -50.05 -40.59 -4.88
N LEU A 61 -49.80 -39.81 -3.83
CA LEU A 61 -50.73 -39.60 -2.72
C LEU A 61 -52.02 -38.95 -3.19
N ASP A 62 -51.94 -37.88 -3.98
CA ASP A 62 -53.11 -37.21 -4.55
C ASP A 62 -53.94 -38.17 -5.42
N SER A 63 -53.25 -39.04 -6.21
CA SER A 63 -53.94 -40.08 -7.02
C SER A 63 -54.69 -41.07 -6.15
N LEU A 64 -54.06 -41.56 -5.06
CA LEU A 64 -54.70 -42.47 -4.11
C LEU A 64 -55.89 -41.83 -3.35
N GLU A 65 -55.84 -40.51 -3.03
CA GLU A 65 -56.98 -39.81 -2.42
C GLU A 65 -58.14 -39.63 -3.38
N ARG A 66 -57.85 -39.40 -4.66
CA ARG A 66 -58.89 -39.35 -5.70
C ARG A 66 -59.46 -40.72 -6.01
N GLN A 67 -58.66 -41.78 -5.96
CA GLN A 67 -59.11 -43.16 -6.09
C GLN A 67 -60.06 -43.54 -4.94
N ASP A 68 -59.73 -43.15 -3.70
CA ASP A 68 -60.61 -43.28 -2.52
C ASP A 68 -61.97 -42.61 -2.74
N SER A 69 -61.95 -41.39 -3.29
CA SER A 69 -63.16 -40.65 -3.64
C SER A 69 -63.94 -41.32 -4.76
N ALA A 70 -63.26 -41.90 -5.77
CA ALA A 70 -63.86 -42.61 -6.86
C ALA A 70 -64.57 -43.92 -6.41
N GLU A 71 -63.95 -44.67 -5.47
CA GLU A 71 -64.55 -45.85 -4.84
C GLU A 71 -65.84 -45.51 -4.07
N LEU A 72 -65.80 -44.39 -3.32
CA LEU A 72 -67.00 -43.89 -2.61
C LEU A 72 -68.08 -43.47 -3.62
N MET A 73 -67.76 -42.78 -4.72
CA MET A 73 -68.73 -42.45 -5.76
C MET A 73 -69.36 -43.69 -6.34
N TYR A 74 -68.53 -44.74 -6.61
CA TYR A 74 -69.04 -46.03 -7.10
C TYR A 74 -70.04 -46.65 -6.12
N LEU A 75 -69.68 -46.67 -4.81
CA LEU A 75 -70.56 -47.20 -3.71
C LEU A 75 -71.86 -46.43 -3.58
N PHE A 76 -71.89 -45.12 -3.82
CA PHE A 76 -73.08 -44.26 -3.76
C PHE A 76 -73.88 -44.23 -5.08
N GLY A 77 -73.62 -45.14 -6.02
CA GLY A 77 -74.40 -45.28 -7.25
C GLY A 77 -73.98 -44.38 -8.42
N GLN A 78 -72.85 -43.66 -8.30
CA GLN A 78 -72.27 -42.90 -9.38
C GLN A 78 -71.16 -43.71 -10.11
N GLU A 79 -71.56 -44.95 -10.52
CA GLU A 79 -70.63 -45.99 -11.00
C GLU A 79 -69.71 -45.46 -12.12
N LYS A 80 -70.29 -44.89 -13.17
CA LYS A 80 -69.56 -44.46 -14.37
C LYS A 80 -68.54 -43.28 -13.99
N GLN A 81 -68.96 -42.30 -13.17
CA GLN A 81 -68.14 -41.19 -12.78
C GLN A 81 -67.01 -41.66 -11.88
N GLY A 82 -67.28 -42.61 -10.98
CA GLY A 82 -66.28 -43.23 -10.11
C GLY A 82 -65.25 -44.00 -10.93
N GLU A 83 -65.69 -44.79 -11.91
CA GLU A 83 -64.79 -45.57 -12.79
C GLU A 83 -63.90 -44.66 -13.67
N ASP A 84 -64.48 -43.60 -14.28
CA ASP A 84 -63.70 -42.63 -15.11
C ASP A 84 -62.65 -41.89 -14.26
N LEU A 85 -63.01 -41.48 -13.02
CA LEU A 85 -62.07 -40.84 -12.10
C LEU A 85 -60.95 -41.79 -11.68
N PHE A 86 -61.32 -43.05 -11.30
CA PHE A 86 -60.33 -44.04 -10.88
C PHE A 86 -59.29 -44.31 -12.00
N ASN A 87 -59.78 -44.61 -13.21
CA ASN A 87 -58.92 -44.92 -14.36
C ASN A 87 -57.96 -43.75 -14.72
N SER A 88 -58.48 -42.52 -14.66
CA SER A 88 -57.64 -41.34 -14.95
C SER A 88 -56.55 -41.12 -13.88
N THR A 89 -56.83 -41.39 -12.62
CA THR A 89 -55.88 -41.27 -11.53
C THR A 89 -54.93 -42.44 -11.41
N GLU A 90 -55.31 -43.64 -11.86
CA GLU A 90 -54.46 -44.83 -12.00
C GLU A 90 -53.27 -44.51 -12.94
N ALA A 91 -53.55 -43.96 -14.11
CA ALA A 91 -52.52 -43.60 -15.08
C ALA A 91 -51.51 -42.59 -14.45
N THR A 92 -52.02 -41.60 -13.73
CA THR A 92 -51.18 -40.58 -13.02
C THR A 92 -50.33 -41.22 -11.93
N PHE A 93 -50.88 -42.15 -11.17
CA PHE A 93 -50.16 -42.89 -10.13
C PHE A 93 -48.99 -43.68 -10.73
N LEU A 94 -49.27 -44.48 -11.78
CA LEU A 94 -48.27 -45.34 -12.43
C LEU A 94 -47.15 -44.55 -13.07
N GLU A 95 -47.44 -43.41 -13.69
CA GLU A 95 -46.43 -42.48 -14.23
C GLU A 95 -45.49 -41.98 -13.13
N ASN A 96 -46.03 -41.49 -12.01
CA ASN A 96 -45.25 -40.98 -10.92
C ASN A 96 -44.52 -42.08 -10.14
N TYR A 97 -45.09 -43.30 -10.04
CA TYR A 97 -44.39 -44.44 -9.51
C TYR A 97 -43.18 -44.83 -10.37
N ALA A 98 -43.30 -44.84 -11.69
CA ALA A 98 -42.19 -45.07 -12.61
C ALA A 98 -41.11 -44.01 -12.44
N GLN A 99 -41.52 -42.74 -12.35
CA GLN A 99 -40.57 -41.62 -12.11
C GLN A 99 -39.83 -41.78 -10.79
N ALA A 100 -40.51 -42.14 -9.70
CA ALA A 100 -39.88 -42.39 -8.39
C ALA A 100 -38.91 -43.58 -8.47
N LYS A 101 -39.28 -44.66 -9.15
CA LYS A 101 -38.45 -45.88 -9.33
C LYS A 101 -37.16 -45.62 -10.11
N ASP A 102 -37.20 -44.69 -11.09
CA ASP A 102 -36.03 -44.32 -11.87
C ASP A 102 -35.13 -43.31 -11.15
N ASN A 103 -35.55 -42.75 -10.01
CA ASN A 103 -34.85 -41.72 -9.30
C ASN A 103 -34.51 -42.10 -7.83
N ILE A 104 -34.06 -43.33 -7.60
CA ILE A 104 -33.64 -43.79 -6.28
C ILE A 104 -32.31 -43.09 -5.91
N THR A 105 -32.32 -42.28 -4.89
CA THR A 105 -31.17 -41.46 -4.44
C THR A 105 -30.81 -41.64 -2.99
N GLU A 106 -31.75 -42.07 -2.16
CA GLU A 106 -31.59 -42.19 -0.72
C GLU A 106 -31.58 -43.63 -0.23
N VAL A 107 -30.89 -43.88 0.88
CA VAL A 107 -30.89 -45.22 1.52
C VAL A 107 -32.26 -45.52 2.11
N GLY A 108 -32.81 -46.71 1.78
CA GLY A 108 -34.15 -47.15 2.18
C GLY A 108 -35.25 -46.74 1.20
N GLU A 109 -34.98 -45.93 0.19
CA GLU A 109 -35.96 -45.55 -0.83
C GLU A 109 -36.36 -46.70 -1.70
N GLN A 110 -35.39 -47.55 -2.08
CA GLN A 110 -35.65 -48.74 -2.91
C GLN A 110 -36.64 -49.70 -2.22
N GLU A 111 -36.49 -49.97 -0.94
CA GLU A 111 -37.36 -50.85 -0.18
C GLU A 111 -38.81 -50.34 -0.14
N ILE A 112 -39.00 -49.03 -0.01
CA ILE A 112 -40.30 -48.38 -0.01
C ILE A 112 -40.92 -48.47 -1.40
N ILE A 113 -40.16 -48.18 -2.47
CA ILE A 113 -40.65 -48.26 -3.83
C ILE A 113 -41.06 -49.69 -4.21
N GLU A 114 -40.28 -50.70 -3.76
CA GLU A 114 -40.63 -52.11 -3.94
C GLU A 114 -41.91 -52.49 -3.17
N SER A 115 -42.09 -51.93 -1.96
CA SER A 115 -43.30 -52.12 -1.16
C SER A 115 -44.55 -51.55 -1.87
N ILE A 116 -44.43 -50.28 -2.35
CA ILE A 116 -45.51 -49.66 -3.14
C ILE A 116 -45.83 -50.48 -4.39
N GLY A 117 -44.77 -50.98 -5.08
CA GLY A 117 -44.92 -51.83 -6.24
C GLY A 117 -45.62 -53.17 -6.03
N LYS A 118 -45.68 -53.67 -4.78
CA LYS A 118 -46.47 -54.85 -4.40
C LYS A 118 -47.88 -54.44 -3.92
N LEU A 119 -47.99 -53.44 -3.09
CA LEU A 119 -49.27 -53.03 -2.49
C LEU A 119 -50.25 -52.46 -3.53
N TYR A 120 -49.75 -51.66 -4.46
CA TYR A 120 -50.66 -51.01 -5.43
C TYR A 120 -51.37 -51.96 -6.40
N PRO A 121 -50.74 -52.96 -7.01
CA PRO A 121 -51.42 -53.96 -7.81
C PRO A 121 -52.41 -54.79 -6.99
N GLU A 122 -52.12 -55.10 -5.71
CA GLU A 122 -53.07 -55.79 -4.85
C GLU A 122 -54.28 -54.89 -4.56
N TYR A 123 -54.11 -53.62 -4.34
CA TYR A 123 -55.17 -52.65 -4.19
C TYR A 123 -56.06 -52.54 -5.45
N LEU A 124 -55.48 -52.54 -6.66
CA LEU A 124 -56.25 -52.57 -7.90
C LEU A 124 -57.15 -53.82 -8.04
N LEU A 125 -56.57 -54.97 -7.65
CA LEU A 125 -57.36 -56.22 -7.62
C LEU A 125 -58.54 -56.19 -6.61
N LEU A 126 -58.35 -55.51 -5.52
CA LEU A 126 -59.42 -55.32 -4.48
C LEU A 126 -60.52 -54.40 -5.01
N PHE A 127 -60.19 -53.38 -5.77
CA PHE A 127 -61.19 -52.51 -6.41
C PHE A 127 -61.94 -53.26 -7.48
N ASP A 128 -61.29 -54.10 -8.31
CA ASP A 128 -61.97 -54.95 -9.26
C ASP A 128 -62.96 -55.95 -8.62
N ARG A 129 -62.57 -56.49 -7.45
CA ARG A 129 -63.49 -57.32 -6.64
C ARG A 129 -64.67 -56.51 -6.05
N LEU A 130 -64.43 -55.27 -5.61
CA LEU A 130 -65.49 -54.40 -5.17
C LEU A 130 -66.55 -54.12 -6.26
N ARG A 131 -66.10 -53.99 -7.53
CA ARG A 131 -66.96 -53.80 -8.70
C ARG A 131 -67.74 -55.07 -9.06
N ALA A 132 -67.15 -56.24 -8.85
CA ALA A 132 -67.75 -57.53 -9.15
C ALA A 132 -68.62 -58.11 -8.03
N ALA A 133 -68.56 -57.51 -6.84
CA ALA A 133 -69.28 -58.04 -5.68
C ALA A 133 -70.83 -57.91 -5.84
N ASP A 134 -71.56 -59.01 -5.53
CA ASP A 134 -73.00 -58.98 -5.49
C ASP A 134 -73.44 -58.01 -4.36
N ARG A 135 -74.47 -57.18 -4.58
CA ARG A 135 -74.79 -55.95 -3.88
C ARG A 135 -75.25 -56.07 -2.42
N GLU A 136 -75.08 -57.24 -1.78
CA GLU A 136 -75.52 -57.35 -0.33
C GLU A 136 -74.64 -56.68 0.72
N THR A 137 -73.27 -56.48 0.51
CA THR A 137 -72.40 -55.83 1.49
C THR A 137 -71.15 -55.11 0.91
N PRO A 138 -71.27 -54.32 -0.22
CA PRO A 138 -70.07 -53.67 -0.80
C PRO A 138 -69.41 -52.65 0.10
N SER A 139 -70.19 -51.96 0.93
CA SER A 139 -69.66 -50.97 1.91
C SER A 139 -68.84 -51.61 3.02
N GLU A 140 -69.22 -52.82 3.47
CA GLU A 140 -68.47 -53.56 4.48
C GLU A 140 -67.14 -54.10 3.92
N PHE A 141 -67.14 -54.61 2.67
CA PHE A 141 -65.93 -55.02 1.97
C PHE A 141 -64.96 -53.86 1.76
N TYR A 142 -65.47 -52.69 1.37
CA TYR A 142 -64.66 -51.49 1.25
C TYR A 142 -64.00 -51.12 2.60
N LEU A 143 -64.81 -51.00 3.67
CA LEU A 143 -64.31 -50.56 5.00
C LEU A 143 -63.30 -51.56 5.61
N ASN A 144 -63.53 -52.85 5.46
CA ASN A 144 -62.75 -53.89 6.14
C ASN A 144 -61.60 -54.43 5.31
N THR A 145 -61.61 -54.25 3.97
CA THR A 145 -60.60 -54.84 3.12
C THR A 145 -59.91 -53.80 2.20
N VAL A 146 -60.69 -53.03 1.41
CA VAL A 146 -60.09 -52.10 0.43
C VAL A 146 -59.42 -50.93 1.13
N LYS A 147 -60.13 -50.28 2.04
CA LYS A 147 -59.66 -49.08 2.77
C LYS A 147 -58.37 -49.33 3.55
N PRO A 148 -58.18 -50.42 4.31
CA PRO A 148 -56.93 -50.74 4.97
C PRO A 148 -55.74 -50.88 4.01
N HIS A 149 -55.94 -51.54 2.85
CA HIS A 149 -54.91 -51.69 1.82
C HIS A 149 -54.53 -50.37 1.17
N LEU A 150 -55.49 -49.53 0.88
CA LEU A 150 -55.30 -48.16 0.40
C LEU A 150 -54.52 -47.34 1.39
N ASP A 151 -54.90 -47.42 2.70
CA ASP A 151 -54.19 -46.66 3.75
C ASP A 151 -52.74 -47.12 3.96
N GLU A 152 -52.45 -48.43 3.80
CA GLU A 152 -51.11 -48.98 3.82
C GLU A 152 -50.29 -48.44 2.62
N THR A 153 -50.89 -48.43 1.41
CA THR A 153 -50.23 -47.85 0.21
C THR A 153 -49.95 -46.37 0.38
N LYS A 154 -50.94 -45.59 0.90
CA LYS A 154 -50.74 -44.17 1.26
C LYS A 154 -49.63 -43.96 2.29
N LYS A 155 -49.50 -44.86 3.27
CA LYS A 155 -48.45 -44.80 4.30
C LYS A 155 -47.06 -44.96 3.69
N GLU A 156 -46.88 -45.92 2.73
CA GLU A 156 -45.62 -46.10 2.06
C GLU A 156 -45.28 -44.90 1.16
N CYS A 157 -46.22 -44.32 0.45
CA CYS A 157 -46.04 -43.08 -0.31
C CYS A 157 -45.62 -41.90 0.63
N ARG A 158 -46.21 -41.81 1.82
CA ARG A 158 -45.80 -40.81 2.84
C ARG A 158 -44.42 -41.10 3.37
N ASN A 159 -44.01 -42.37 3.53
CA ASN A 159 -42.66 -42.75 3.93
C ASN A 159 -41.62 -42.31 2.85
N LEU A 160 -41.92 -42.52 1.55
CA LEU A 160 -41.11 -42.04 0.45
C LEU A 160 -40.95 -40.53 0.46
N LEU A 161 -42.05 -39.80 0.62
CA LEU A 161 -42.06 -38.36 0.79
C LEU A 161 -41.14 -37.89 1.93
N ARG A 162 -41.31 -38.50 3.13
CA ARG A 162 -40.60 -38.15 4.35
C ARG A 162 -39.06 -38.39 4.24
N ILE A 163 -38.64 -39.53 3.61
CA ILE A 163 -37.22 -39.82 3.39
C ILE A 163 -36.58 -38.75 2.53
N ASN A 164 -37.19 -38.36 1.42
CA ASN A 164 -36.70 -37.36 0.49
C ASN A 164 -36.71 -35.94 1.11
N GLN A 165 -37.75 -35.57 1.86
CA GLN A 165 -37.78 -34.31 2.60
C GLN A 165 -36.69 -34.22 3.67
N ASN A 166 -36.46 -35.29 4.42
CA ASN A 166 -35.40 -35.36 5.41
C ASN A 166 -34.00 -35.30 4.77
N ALA A 167 -33.81 -35.92 3.61
CA ALA A 167 -32.56 -35.82 2.86
C ALA A 167 -32.31 -34.39 2.39
N MET A 168 -33.34 -33.72 1.85
CA MET A 168 -33.27 -32.32 1.43
C MET A 168 -32.91 -31.40 2.61
N LEU A 169 -33.53 -31.57 3.79
CA LEU A 169 -33.20 -30.83 5.02
C LEU A 169 -31.76 -31.09 5.51
N ARG A 170 -31.29 -32.35 5.43
CA ARG A 170 -29.90 -32.68 5.75
C ARG A 170 -28.93 -31.97 4.81
N ALA A 171 -29.21 -31.99 3.51
CA ALA A 171 -28.41 -31.36 2.48
C ALA A 171 -28.33 -29.83 2.67
N GLU A 172 -29.48 -29.18 2.93
CA GLU A 172 -29.53 -27.75 3.24
C GLU A 172 -28.66 -27.41 4.46
N LYS A 173 -28.80 -28.13 5.56
CA LYS A 173 -27.98 -27.91 6.78
C LYS A 173 -26.49 -28.11 6.50
N GLN A 174 -26.13 -29.10 5.71
CA GLN A 174 -24.74 -29.35 5.35
C GLN A 174 -24.18 -28.24 4.44
N ALA A 175 -24.95 -27.80 3.46
CA ALA A 175 -24.60 -26.69 2.57
C ALA A 175 -24.40 -25.40 3.36
N ARG A 176 -25.32 -25.11 4.30
CA ARG A 176 -25.22 -23.95 5.17
C ARG A 176 -23.96 -23.98 6.04
N ARG A 177 -23.65 -25.10 6.69
CA ARG A 177 -22.43 -25.26 7.48
C ARG A 177 -21.17 -25.06 6.64
N ARG A 178 -21.12 -25.59 5.40
CA ARG A 178 -20.00 -25.40 4.48
C ARG A 178 -19.87 -23.94 4.06
N SER A 179 -20.99 -23.27 3.80
CA SER A 179 -21.03 -21.85 3.47
C SER A 179 -20.49 -20.99 4.63
N ASP A 180 -20.96 -21.24 5.85
CA ASP A 180 -20.49 -20.52 7.04
C ASP A 180 -18.98 -20.70 7.24
N TYR A 181 -18.49 -21.95 7.11
CA TYR A 181 -17.05 -22.23 7.20
C TYR A 181 -16.25 -21.51 6.10
N ALA A 182 -16.72 -21.49 4.87
CA ALA A 182 -16.10 -20.81 3.74
C ALA A 182 -16.05 -19.28 3.99
N ILE A 183 -17.14 -18.70 4.51
CA ILE A 183 -17.22 -17.27 4.84
C ILE A 183 -16.23 -16.93 5.95
N TYR A 184 -16.26 -17.63 7.09
CA TYR A 184 -15.36 -17.34 8.21
C TYR A 184 -13.89 -17.56 7.87
N SER A 185 -13.57 -18.62 7.13
CA SER A 185 -12.18 -18.85 6.69
C SER A 185 -11.70 -17.76 5.74
N SER A 186 -12.53 -17.32 4.79
CA SER A 186 -12.20 -16.23 3.87
C SER A 186 -11.99 -14.90 4.59
N ILE A 187 -12.86 -14.55 5.55
CA ILE A 187 -12.71 -13.36 6.38
C ILE A 187 -11.42 -13.42 7.20
N SER A 188 -11.10 -14.57 7.79
CA SER A 188 -9.88 -14.75 8.60
C SER A 188 -8.62 -14.57 7.76
N VAL A 189 -8.56 -15.17 6.56
CA VAL A 189 -7.43 -15.01 5.65
C VAL A 189 -7.32 -13.56 5.15
N LEU A 190 -8.45 -12.92 4.82
CA LEU A 190 -8.46 -11.51 4.43
C LEU A 190 -7.91 -10.61 5.54
N ALA A 191 -8.34 -10.83 6.78
CA ALA A 191 -7.83 -10.10 7.94
C ALA A 191 -6.31 -10.26 8.11
N LEU A 192 -5.79 -11.49 7.95
CA LEU A 192 -4.36 -11.77 8.00
C LEU A 192 -3.59 -11.05 6.88
N VAL A 193 -4.13 -11.03 5.66
CA VAL A 193 -3.52 -10.31 4.52
C VAL A 193 -3.47 -8.80 4.79
N ILE A 194 -4.55 -8.23 5.35
CA ILE A 194 -4.59 -6.80 5.71
C ILE A 194 -3.56 -6.49 6.80
N ILE A 195 -3.51 -7.29 7.87
CA ILE A 195 -2.54 -7.11 8.96
C ILE A 195 -1.10 -7.20 8.42
N PHE A 196 -0.82 -8.20 7.60
CA PHE A 196 0.49 -8.33 6.96
C PHE A 196 0.83 -7.13 6.08
N GLY A 197 -0.12 -6.64 5.27
CA GLY A 197 0.03 -5.45 4.43
C GLY A 197 0.37 -4.19 5.25
N LEU A 198 -0.34 -3.98 6.37
CA LEU A 198 -0.08 -2.86 7.29
C LEU A 198 1.30 -2.96 7.93
N LEU A 199 1.68 -4.15 8.42
CA LEU A 199 3.01 -4.38 9.01
C LEU A 199 4.12 -4.20 7.98
N PHE A 200 3.91 -4.66 6.75
CA PHE A 200 4.84 -4.49 5.65
C PHE A 200 4.98 -3.01 5.25
N GLY A 201 3.87 -2.27 5.14
CA GLY A 201 3.86 -0.83 4.89
C GLY A 201 4.60 -0.05 5.99
N PHE A 202 4.37 -0.40 7.25
CA PHE A 202 5.09 0.18 8.39
C PHE A 202 6.59 -0.10 8.33
N LYS A 203 7.00 -1.33 7.97
CA LYS A 203 8.42 -1.66 7.73
C LYS A 203 9.04 -0.83 6.60
N ILE A 204 8.36 -0.71 5.45
CA ILE A 204 8.84 0.14 4.34
C ILE A 204 9.02 1.58 4.81
N SER A 205 8.03 2.14 5.50
CA SER A 205 8.11 3.51 6.04
C SER A 205 9.32 3.70 6.95
N ARG A 206 9.59 2.76 7.84
CA ARG A 206 10.70 2.85 8.81
C ARG A 206 12.08 2.65 8.16
N PHE A 207 12.20 1.70 7.21
CA PHE A 207 13.50 1.31 6.66
C PHE A 207 13.87 2.02 5.34
N ILE A 208 12.92 2.69 4.69
CA ILE A 208 13.16 3.39 3.43
C ILE A 208 12.83 4.87 3.55
N ILE A 209 11.59 5.21 3.93
CA ILE A 209 11.12 6.60 3.88
C ILE A 209 11.83 7.47 4.93
N ARG A 210 11.95 6.98 6.16
CA ARG A 210 12.63 7.74 7.23
C ARG A 210 14.11 8.03 6.93
N PRO A 211 14.95 7.06 6.52
CA PRO A 211 16.31 7.34 6.10
C PRO A 211 16.39 8.36 4.95
N LEU A 212 15.57 8.22 3.90
CA LEU A 212 15.54 9.18 2.81
C LEU A 212 15.21 10.60 3.27
N HIS A 213 14.29 10.75 4.21
CA HIS A 213 13.98 12.06 4.79
C HIS A 213 15.17 12.66 5.56
N ARG A 214 15.96 11.83 6.26
CA ARG A 214 17.21 12.27 6.91
C ARG A 214 18.24 12.77 5.89
N PHE A 215 18.34 12.15 4.71
CA PHE A 215 19.22 12.65 3.63
C PHE A 215 18.79 14.02 3.12
N ILE A 216 17.49 14.27 2.97
CA ILE A 216 16.98 15.58 2.56
C ILE A 216 17.40 16.65 3.59
N LEU A 217 17.23 16.36 4.88
CA LEU A 217 17.65 17.27 5.94
C LEU A 217 19.18 17.48 5.96
N ALA A 218 19.96 16.39 5.85
CA ALA A 218 21.41 16.46 5.81
C ALA A 218 21.93 17.29 4.63
N THR A 219 21.33 17.13 3.45
CA THR A 219 21.69 17.90 2.25
C THR A 219 21.42 19.39 2.45
N ARG A 220 20.31 19.73 3.12
CA ARG A 220 19.96 21.12 3.46
C ARG A 220 20.95 21.74 4.43
N GLU A 221 21.33 20.99 5.48
CA GLU A 221 22.33 21.44 6.46
C GLU A 221 23.69 21.73 5.80
N ILE A 222 24.14 20.86 4.89
CA ILE A 222 25.36 21.09 4.12
C ILE A 222 25.22 22.31 3.20
N GLY A 223 24.07 22.49 2.55
CA GLY A 223 23.79 23.66 1.71
C GLY A 223 23.82 24.99 2.49
N ASP A 224 23.40 24.97 3.75
CA ASP A 224 23.46 26.10 4.68
C ASP A 224 24.87 26.30 5.29
N GLY A 225 25.87 25.53 4.86
CA GLY A 225 27.27 25.67 5.30
C GLY A 225 27.64 24.85 6.55
N ARG A 226 26.71 24.07 7.11
CA ARG A 226 26.98 23.21 8.29
C ARG A 226 27.52 21.85 7.84
N LEU A 227 28.81 21.77 7.56
CA LEU A 227 29.48 20.59 7.04
C LEU A 227 29.73 19.47 8.06
N ASP A 228 29.46 19.71 9.35
CA ASP A 228 29.65 18.70 10.41
C ASP A 228 28.55 17.69 10.55
N TYR A 229 27.49 17.81 9.72
CA TYR A 229 26.36 16.89 9.76
C TYR A 229 26.71 15.58 9.05
N ALA A 230 26.59 14.46 9.77
CA ALA A 230 26.79 13.10 9.23
C ALA A 230 25.50 12.30 9.32
N VAL A 231 25.23 11.51 8.29
CA VAL A 231 24.10 10.55 8.25
C VAL A 231 24.54 9.23 8.87
N GLN A 232 23.76 8.68 9.81
CA GLN A 232 24.06 7.39 10.43
C GLN A 232 23.92 6.23 9.44
N GLU A 233 24.91 5.33 9.44
CA GLU A 233 24.95 4.13 8.62
C GLU A 233 24.19 2.99 9.34
N GLU A 234 22.84 2.99 9.26
CA GLU A 234 22.01 2.01 9.97
C GLU A 234 21.73 0.74 9.13
N SER A 235 22.09 0.71 7.85
CA SER A 235 21.75 -0.39 6.94
C SER A 235 22.96 -0.89 6.16
N GLN A 236 22.94 -2.17 5.77
CA GLN A 236 23.95 -2.81 4.90
C GLN A 236 23.46 -2.96 3.45
N ASP A 237 22.44 -2.21 3.05
CA ASP A 237 21.88 -2.18 1.69
C ASP A 237 22.27 -0.87 0.97
N GLU A 238 21.57 -0.57 -0.13
CA GLU A 238 21.84 0.63 -0.94
C GLU A 238 21.66 1.93 -0.15
N ILE A 239 20.83 1.95 0.89
CA ILE A 239 20.65 3.11 1.77
C ILE A 239 21.91 3.33 2.63
N GLY A 240 22.51 2.26 3.14
CA GLY A 240 23.78 2.34 3.88
C GLY A 240 24.93 2.78 2.99
N LEU A 241 25.02 2.26 1.76
CA LEU A 241 26.03 2.71 0.79
C LEU A 241 25.86 4.21 0.46
N LEU A 242 24.62 4.66 0.28
CA LEU A 242 24.32 6.08 0.06
C LEU A 242 24.79 6.93 1.24
N ALA A 243 24.61 6.46 2.49
CA ALA A 243 25.08 7.16 3.68
C ALA A 243 26.62 7.31 3.69
N GLN A 244 27.34 6.25 3.33
CA GLN A 244 28.81 6.27 3.25
C GLN A 244 29.29 7.27 2.21
N GLU A 245 28.76 7.23 1.00
CA GLU A 245 29.19 8.16 -0.08
C GLU A 245 28.80 9.61 0.25
N PHE A 246 27.63 9.82 0.88
CA PHE A 246 27.24 11.15 1.35
C PHE A 246 28.21 11.70 2.41
N ASN A 247 28.55 10.91 3.43
CA ASN A 247 29.50 11.31 4.49
C ASN A 247 30.88 11.61 3.94
N LYS A 248 31.33 10.81 2.96
CA LYS A 248 32.61 11.04 2.25
C LYS A 248 32.60 12.34 1.44
N MET A 249 31.51 12.65 0.78
CA MET A 249 31.33 13.93 0.08
C MET A 249 31.37 15.11 1.06
N ALA A 250 30.64 15.02 2.18
CA ALA A 250 30.63 16.05 3.22
C ALA A 250 32.03 16.31 3.81
N SER A 251 32.79 15.20 4.07
CA SER A 251 34.18 15.32 4.54
C SER A 251 35.09 16.05 3.55
N ARG A 252 35.01 15.70 2.26
CA ARG A 252 35.78 16.38 1.20
C ARG A 252 35.43 17.87 1.11
N LEU A 253 34.15 18.20 1.20
CA LEU A 253 33.71 19.60 1.15
C LEU A 253 34.28 20.42 2.31
N ARG A 254 34.34 19.82 3.51
CA ARG A 254 34.94 20.40 4.70
C ARG A 254 36.44 20.66 4.51
N GLU A 255 37.17 19.69 3.98
CA GLU A 255 38.59 19.82 3.65
C GLU A 255 38.83 20.96 2.64
N TYR A 256 38.00 21.06 1.59
CA TYR A 256 38.09 22.16 0.62
C TYR A 256 37.85 23.54 1.25
N GLN A 257 36.85 23.67 2.14
CA GLN A 257 36.62 24.93 2.83
C GLN A 257 37.78 25.31 3.71
N ALA A 258 38.33 24.37 4.49
CA ALA A 258 39.49 24.61 5.36
C ALA A 258 40.72 25.08 4.55
N MET A 259 41.04 24.38 3.44
CA MET A 259 42.14 24.76 2.56
C MET A 259 41.95 26.14 1.93
N ASN A 260 40.75 26.49 1.48
CA ASN A 260 40.47 27.82 0.93
C ASN A 260 40.64 28.92 1.95
N LEU A 261 40.18 28.71 3.20
CA LEU A 261 40.33 29.66 4.27
C LEU A 261 41.81 29.86 4.63
N GLU A 262 42.58 28.77 4.77
CA GLU A 262 44.04 28.85 5.02
C GLU A 262 44.76 29.59 3.89
N ARG A 263 44.39 29.32 2.61
CA ARG A 263 44.97 30.02 1.46
C ARG A 263 44.68 31.51 1.49
N LEU A 264 43.46 31.93 1.78
CA LEU A 264 43.07 33.34 1.89
C LEU A 264 43.84 34.02 3.00
N ILE A 265 43.97 33.40 4.17
CA ILE A 265 44.75 33.92 5.30
C ILE A 265 46.23 34.05 4.92
N ALA A 266 46.79 33.02 4.23
CA ALA A 266 48.18 33.05 3.79
C ALA A 266 48.44 34.16 2.75
N GLU A 267 47.54 34.39 1.77
CA GLU A 267 47.63 35.49 0.80
C GLU A 267 47.52 36.84 1.45
N GLN A 268 46.60 37.04 2.40
CA GLN A 268 46.52 38.29 3.18
C GLN A 268 47.81 38.54 3.99
N LYS A 269 48.31 37.52 4.68
CA LYS A 269 49.54 37.63 5.47
C LYS A 269 50.75 37.97 4.58
N LYS A 270 50.85 37.31 3.39
CA LYS A 270 51.89 37.61 2.42
C LYS A 270 51.85 39.07 1.96
N THR A 271 50.68 39.60 1.65
CA THR A 271 50.49 41.01 1.26
C THR A 271 50.90 41.96 2.36
N SER A 272 50.48 41.69 3.59
CA SER A 272 50.89 42.49 4.75
C SER A 272 52.39 42.51 4.95
N VAL A 273 53.06 41.31 4.93
CA VAL A 273 54.52 41.22 5.08
C VAL A 273 55.24 42.00 3.97
N ILE A 274 54.79 41.95 2.71
CA ILE A 274 55.36 42.72 1.63
C ILE A 274 55.31 44.21 1.92
N VAL A 275 54.14 44.73 2.29
CA VAL A 275 53.94 46.16 2.61
C VAL A 275 54.81 46.57 3.81
N ASP A 276 54.91 45.73 4.85
CA ASP A 276 55.67 45.99 6.08
C ASP A 276 57.19 46.01 5.86
N THR A 277 57.69 45.25 4.83
CA THR A 277 59.13 45.16 4.51
C THR A 277 59.61 46.20 3.51
N ILE A 278 58.73 47.04 2.95
CA ILE A 278 59.12 48.11 2.04
C ILE A 278 59.64 49.29 2.85
N ASP A 279 60.86 49.68 2.50
CA ASP A 279 61.56 50.84 3.14
C ASP A 279 60.97 52.21 2.74
N ASP A 280 60.20 52.24 1.60
CA ASP A 280 59.48 53.45 1.21
C ASP A 280 58.23 53.65 2.07
N CYS A 281 57.91 54.89 2.42
CA CYS A 281 56.71 55.23 3.16
C CYS A 281 55.46 54.99 2.32
N ILE A 282 54.61 54.05 2.77
CA ILE A 282 53.33 53.75 2.11
C ILE A 282 52.19 54.21 2.98
N ILE A 283 51.33 55.05 2.40
CA ILE A 283 50.07 55.50 3.00
C ILE A 283 48.95 55.18 2.03
N VAL A 284 47.91 54.45 2.49
CA VAL A 284 46.71 54.22 1.74
C VAL A 284 45.56 55.00 2.38
N ALA A 285 44.83 55.76 1.56
CA ALA A 285 43.68 56.51 2.01
C ALA A 285 42.39 56.04 1.29
N SER A 286 41.28 56.05 2.03
CA SER A 286 39.95 55.81 1.48
C SER A 286 39.48 57.01 0.61
N PRO A 287 38.42 56.85 -0.18
CA PRO A 287 37.84 57.98 -0.94
C PRO A 287 37.44 59.20 -0.08
N ASP A 288 37.13 58.95 1.19
CA ASP A 288 36.83 60.01 2.19
C ASP A 288 38.07 60.67 2.80
N ASN A 289 39.25 60.41 2.19
CA ASN A 289 40.55 60.86 2.65
C ASN A 289 40.94 60.43 4.09
N ARG A 290 40.46 59.28 4.53
CA ARG A 290 40.87 58.67 5.81
C ARG A 290 41.93 57.60 5.56
N ILE A 291 42.92 57.54 6.44
CA ILE A 291 44.00 56.58 6.33
C ILE A 291 43.43 55.18 6.64
N THR A 292 43.69 54.24 5.72
CA THR A 292 43.31 52.84 5.88
C THR A 292 44.49 51.90 6.11
N LEU A 293 45.72 52.32 5.68
CA LEU A 293 46.96 51.59 5.90
C LEU A 293 48.12 52.57 6.04
N LEU A 294 49.04 52.27 6.95
CA LEU A 294 50.30 52.97 7.14
C LEU A 294 51.39 51.92 7.41
N ASN A 295 52.39 51.81 6.52
CA ASN A 295 53.44 50.82 6.74
C ASN A 295 54.49 51.28 7.80
N PRO A 296 55.32 50.39 8.35
CA PRO A 296 56.34 50.74 9.39
C PRO A 296 57.29 51.87 8.96
N ALA A 297 57.63 51.96 7.71
CA ALA A 297 58.47 53.07 7.21
C ALA A 297 57.74 54.41 7.35
N ALA A 298 56.45 54.46 7.05
CA ALA A 298 55.63 55.64 7.20
C ALA A 298 55.37 55.96 8.70
N GLU A 299 55.16 54.90 9.54
CA GLU A 299 55.07 55.11 11.00
C GLU A 299 56.31 55.85 11.59
N ASN A 300 57.47 55.35 11.13
CA ASN A 300 58.71 55.94 11.56
C ASN A 300 58.90 57.39 11.06
N ALA A 301 58.55 57.65 9.81
CA ALA A 301 58.65 58.97 9.21
C ALA A 301 57.71 59.98 9.82
N PHE A 302 56.46 59.64 10.06
CA PHE A 302 55.41 60.52 10.57
C PHE A 302 55.31 60.50 12.14
N GLY A 303 55.98 59.54 12.80
CA GLY A 303 55.95 59.38 14.24
C GLY A 303 54.59 58.96 14.83
N ILE A 304 53.75 58.31 14.05
CA ILE A 304 52.43 57.83 14.45
C ILE A 304 52.28 56.35 14.07
N ARG A 305 51.82 55.54 14.99
CA ARG A 305 51.55 54.13 14.72
C ARG A 305 50.29 53.93 13.84
N GLU A 306 50.29 52.87 13.06
CA GLU A 306 49.20 52.56 12.15
C GLU A 306 47.85 52.47 12.91
N ASP A 307 47.80 51.80 14.07
CA ASP A 307 46.61 51.64 14.87
C ASP A 307 45.98 52.98 15.32
N LEU A 308 46.80 53.98 15.51
CA LEU A 308 46.39 55.34 15.88
C LEU A 308 46.11 56.24 14.66
N ALA A 309 46.71 55.93 13.50
CA ALA A 309 46.53 56.67 12.26
C ALA A 309 45.28 56.22 11.50
N LYS A 310 44.94 54.93 11.59
CA LYS A 310 43.80 54.33 10.89
C LYS A 310 42.47 55.00 11.23
N GLY A 311 41.74 55.43 10.18
CA GLY A 311 40.47 56.17 10.33
C GLY A 311 40.64 57.67 10.53
N LYS A 312 41.84 58.20 10.84
CA LYS A 312 42.09 59.65 10.88
C LYS A 312 42.11 60.26 9.52
N HIS A 313 41.77 61.51 9.42
CA HIS A 313 41.83 62.27 8.18
C HIS A 313 43.31 62.42 7.76
N PHE A 314 43.57 62.33 6.43
CA PHE A 314 44.97 62.46 5.88
C PHE A 314 45.79 63.62 6.42
N LEU A 315 45.15 64.84 6.51
CA LEU A 315 45.82 66.01 7.06
C LEU A 315 46.22 65.93 8.50
N GLU A 316 45.58 65.08 9.30
CA GLU A 316 45.97 64.91 10.72
C GLU A 316 47.31 64.19 10.91
N VAL A 317 47.69 63.40 9.84
CA VAL A 317 48.93 62.62 9.88
C VAL A 317 50.01 63.23 8.93
N VAL A 318 49.58 63.63 7.73
CA VAL A 318 50.48 64.17 6.71
C VAL A 318 50.27 65.70 6.54
N ASN A 319 50.27 66.47 7.41
CA ASN A 319 50.01 67.91 7.47
C ASN A 319 50.49 68.72 6.24
N ASP A 320 50.06 68.36 5.04
CA ASP A 320 50.36 68.99 3.73
C ASP A 320 49.10 69.09 2.86
N GLU A 321 48.52 70.30 2.80
CA GLU A 321 47.30 70.56 1.97
C GLU A 321 47.50 70.35 0.51
N ARG A 322 48.70 70.57 -0.05
CA ARG A 322 49.02 70.28 -1.43
C ARG A 322 48.92 68.82 -1.77
N LEU A 323 49.45 67.92 -0.87
CA LEU A 323 49.35 66.51 -1.07
C LEU A 323 47.89 66.03 -0.98
N LEU A 324 47.14 66.56 -0.04
CA LEU A 324 45.69 66.24 -0.01
C LEU A 324 44.96 66.59 -1.28
N SER A 325 45.28 67.79 -1.85
CA SER A 325 44.65 68.22 -3.13
C SER A 325 45.03 67.27 -4.27
N LEU A 326 46.27 66.77 -4.33
CA LEU A 326 46.72 65.80 -5.32
C LEU A 326 46.08 64.41 -5.10
N VAL A 327 45.94 63.98 -3.86
CA VAL A 327 45.24 62.70 -3.53
C VAL A 327 43.78 62.76 -3.95
N LYS A 328 43.08 63.86 -3.66
CA LYS A 328 41.69 64.09 -4.10
C LYS A 328 41.55 64.08 -5.61
N LYS A 329 42.40 64.84 -6.29
CA LYS A 329 42.42 64.89 -7.75
C LYS A 329 42.68 63.54 -8.38
N THR A 330 43.62 62.75 -7.80
CA THR A 330 43.89 61.35 -8.22
C THR A 330 42.73 60.44 -8.03
N ALA A 331 42.04 60.56 -6.88
CA ALA A 331 40.83 59.74 -6.60
C ALA A 331 39.67 60.06 -7.59
N GLU A 332 39.48 61.35 -7.94
CA GLU A 332 38.43 61.81 -8.86
C GLU A 332 38.72 61.43 -10.32
N ILE A 333 39.97 61.58 -10.77
CA ILE A 333 40.39 61.37 -12.15
C ILE A 333 40.71 59.90 -12.43
N GLY A 334 41.07 59.14 -11.41
CA GLY A 334 41.50 57.74 -11.55
C GLY A 334 42.85 57.52 -12.25
N GLN A 335 43.67 58.59 -12.31
CA GLN A 335 45.02 58.60 -12.85
C GLN A 335 45.95 59.38 -11.90
N GLY A 336 47.16 58.89 -11.77
CA GLY A 336 48.16 59.57 -10.99
C GLY A 336 48.51 60.97 -11.51
N PRO A 337 48.96 61.93 -10.64
CA PRO A 337 49.34 63.24 -11.07
C PRO A 337 50.52 63.23 -12.02
N ALA A 338 50.69 64.28 -12.86
CA ALA A 338 51.83 64.45 -13.74
C ALA A 338 53.13 64.60 -12.91
N ALA A 339 54.25 64.13 -13.47
CA ALA A 339 55.54 64.16 -12.76
C ALA A 339 55.93 65.57 -12.29
N GLU A 340 55.56 66.59 -13.03
CA GLU A 340 55.80 68.01 -12.71
C GLU A 340 54.99 68.50 -11.47
N GLU A 341 53.80 67.93 -11.22
CA GLU A 341 52.94 68.27 -10.05
C GLU A 341 53.48 67.72 -8.75
N VAL A 342 54.35 66.73 -8.79
CA VAL A 342 54.94 65.98 -7.63
C VAL A 342 56.41 66.30 -7.42
N GLU A 343 57.01 67.23 -8.17
CA GLU A 343 58.44 67.52 -8.19
C GLU A 343 58.96 68.07 -6.85
N LYS A 344 58.10 68.71 -6.07
CA LYS A 344 58.49 69.19 -4.76
C LYS A 344 58.39 68.06 -3.72
N PRO A 345 59.54 67.73 -3.04
CA PRO A 345 59.57 66.70 -2.02
C PRO A 345 58.69 67.11 -0.81
N LEU A 346 58.15 66.10 -0.14
CA LEU A 346 57.52 66.28 1.20
C LEU A 346 58.62 66.35 2.23
N VAL A 347 58.72 67.51 2.94
CA VAL A 347 59.67 67.65 4.03
C VAL A 347 58.96 67.39 5.33
N VAL A 348 59.36 66.33 5.99
CA VAL A 348 58.81 65.99 7.33
C VAL A 348 59.89 66.38 8.39
N ARG A 349 59.53 67.28 9.32
CA ARG A 349 60.38 67.68 10.44
C ARG A 349 60.03 66.87 11.68
N ARG A 350 61.05 66.21 12.25
CA ARG A 350 60.91 65.50 13.51
C ARG A 350 62.06 65.95 14.45
N GLY A 351 61.72 66.86 15.35
CA GLY A 351 62.77 67.49 16.20
C GLY A 351 63.77 68.29 15.35
N ASP A 352 65.08 67.97 15.49
CA ASP A 352 66.19 68.66 14.75
C ASP A 352 66.50 67.96 13.38
N THR A 353 65.80 66.95 12.99
CA THR A 353 66.01 66.23 11.70
C THR A 353 64.93 66.58 10.67
N GLU A 354 65.40 67.03 9.49
CA GLU A 354 64.56 67.19 8.33
C GLU A 354 64.79 66.02 7.34
N GLN A 355 63.70 65.35 6.98
CA GLN A 355 63.74 64.27 5.96
C GLN A 355 62.90 64.71 4.75
N ALA A 356 63.47 64.55 3.55
CA ALA A 356 62.78 64.90 2.30
C ALA A 356 62.39 63.65 1.60
N PHE A 357 61.10 63.45 1.34
CA PHE A 357 60.54 62.28 0.68
C PHE A 357 60.09 62.62 -0.76
N ARG A 358 60.52 61.78 -1.69
CA ARG A 358 59.95 61.82 -3.06
C ARG A 358 58.54 61.19 -3.03
N ILE A 359 57.60 61.87 -3.60
CA ILE A 359 56.19 61.43 -3.58
C ILE A 359 55.80 60.73 -4.85
N ARG A 360 55.01 59.65 -4.74
CA ARG A 360 54.28 59.02 -5.86
C ARG A 360 52.85 58.75 -5.40
N ILE A 361 51.89 59.20 -6.17
CA ILE A 361 50.47 58.99 -5.87
C ILE A 361 49.88 58.13 -6.97
N ASN A 362 49.30 56.99 -6.60
CA ASN A 362 48.67 56.07 -7.51
C ASN A 362 47.23 55.79 -7.05
N PRO A 363 46.26 55.76 -7.97
CA PRO A 363 44.91 55.35 -7.64
C PRO A 363 44.84 53.86 -7.40
N LEU A 364 44.29 53.40 -6.28
CA LEU A 364 43.94 52.02 -6.04
C LEU A 364 42.55 51.77 -6.63
N LYS A 365 42.47 50.95 -7.69
CA LYS A 365 41.18 50.45 -8.22
C LYS A 365 40.79 49.22 -7.37
N THR A 366 39.79 49.37 -6.54
CA THR A 366 39.04 48.22 -5.97
C THR A 366 38.06 47.75 -7.07
N GLU A 367 38.27 46.49 -7.56
CA GLU A 367 37.29 45.83 -8.43
C GLU A 367 35.97 45.56 -7.72
#